data_d10a9f1446fdb5527bb339fdd673f831
#
_entry.id   d10a9f1446fdb5527bb339fdd673f831
#
_cell.length_a   1.000
_cell.length_b   1.000
_cell.length_c   1.000
_cell.angle_alpha   90.00
_cell.angle_beta   90.00
_cell.angle_gamma   90.00
#
_symmetry.space_group_name_H-M   'P 1'
#
loop_
_entity.id
_entity.type
_entity.pdbx_description
1 polymer ?
#
loop_
_entity_poly.entity_id
_entity_poly.type
_entity_poly.pdbx_seq_one_letter_code
_entity_poly.pdbx_strand_id
1 'polypeptide(L)'
;MKKRITDVLGIDTLPNYWDKRYVKNLDKLSRPVYEVERHEDVWLTLRDGVRLCVDVYLPKGAGKVPALVSWSAYSKEMQNIKRGAIPPESLLFDHSLEAGDIDYFVKRGYAYIIPDPRGIGKSEGEWYGVYNPVEMRDIYDVIEWAAGQDWCDENVGMVGYSYFGICQILGAASQPPHLKCIMPCSFVDDYYQHGYYGGVPSTYMSIYWELSPANNPVPWSIKMYGEEKVKEMMAERLKDPDMAVNSYFTKILTTWPPKYHTFYLDYLLHPLDGEYWQQRSANQIYDQVKVPVYLHCAWSPLGRWSAPIFTAMNDERLNVPKRLGVLEGYDGLELPYRALNEECLRWYDHWLKGVDTGIMDEPLYKFTVLNSGVRYENEWPLARTEWKKLYLRSFGRLRWDREPD
;
A
#
# COMPACT_ATOMS: atom_id res chain seq x y z
N MET A 1 -27.67 -12.15 -18.68
CA MET A 1 -26.42 -11.45 -18.34
C MET A 1 -26.45 -11.22 -16.84
N LYS A 2 -25.62 -11.94 -16.06
CA LYS A 2 -25.56 -11.72 -14.60
C LYS A 2 -24.88 -10.37 -14.37
N LYS A 3 -25.50 -9.50 -13.61
CA LYS A 3 -24.87 -8.21 -13.23
C LYS A 3 -23.66 -8.50 -12.36
N ARG A 4 -22.53 -7.87 -12.63
CA ARG A 4 -21.38 -7.89 -11.74
C ARG A 4 -21.76 -7.22 -10.42
N ILE A 5 -21.07 -7.57 -9.34
CA ILE A 5 -21.31 -6.93 -8.03
C ILE A 5 -21.06 -5.42 -8.11
N THR A 6 -20.06 -5.01 -8.90
CA THR A 6 -19.78 -3.63 -9.27
C THR A 6 -20.96 -2.92 -9.92
N ASP A 7 -21.70 -3.61 -10.81
CA ASP A 7 -22.92 -3.07 -11.42
C ASP A 7 -24.07 -2.95 -10.39
N VAL A 8 -24.06 -3.81 -9.36
CA VAL A 8 -25.06 -3.80 -8.28
C VAL A 8 -24.76 -2.70 -7.27
N LEU A 9 -23.49 -2.46 -7.00
CA LEU A 9 -23.02 -1.43 -6.06
C LEU A 9 -22.87 -0.05 -6.72
N GLY A 10 -23.10 0.05 -8.04
CA GLY A 10 -23.00 1.31 -8.78
C GLY A 10 -21.58 1.87 -8.91
N ILE A 11 -20.57 1.03 -8.73
CA ILE A 11 -19.18 1.43 -8.54
C ILE A 11 -18.45 1.65 -9.87
N ASP A 12 -18.83 0.95 -10.94
CA ASP A 12 -18.33 1.22 -12.31
C ASP A 12 -18.81 2.56 -12.87
N THR A 13 -19.73 3.19 -12.18
CA THR A 13 -20.21 4.52 -12.50
C THR A 13 -20.00 5.42 -11.29
N LEU A 14 -18.80 5.94 -11.12
CA LEU A 14 -18.62 7.17 -10.35
C LEU A 14 -18.89 8.36 -11.28
N PRO A 15 -20.17 8.58 -11.70
CA PRO A 15 -20.49 9.55 -12.75
C PRO A 15 -20.17 10.97 -12.35
N ASN A 16 -19.81 11.20 -11.07
CA ASN A 16 -19.50 12.49 -10.51
C ASN A 16 -18.11 12.55 -9.82
N TYR A 17 -17.23 11.53 -10.01
CA TYR A 17 -15.88 11.60 -9.47
C TYR A 17 -15.05 12.72 -10.14
N TRP A 18 -15.45 13.10 -11.33
CA TRP A 18 -14.82 14.16 -12.12
C TRP A 18 -15.69 15.42 -12.11
N ASP A 19 -15.25 16.46 -11.45
CA ASP A 19 -15.84 17.78 -11.61
C ASP A 19 -15.15 18.50 -12.76
N LYS A 20 -15.87 18.69 -13.84
CA LYS A 20 -15.36 19.36 -15.07
C LYS A 20 -14.85 20.78 -14.83
N ARG A 21 -15.19 21.40 -13.70
CA ARG A 21 -14.64 22.72 -13.34
C ARG A 21 -13.15 22.66 -13.02
N TYR A 22 -12.69 21.52 -12.51
CA TYR A 22 -11.31 21.30 -12.07
C TYR A 22 -10.56 20.37 -13.00
N VAL A 23 -11.16 19.26 -13.43
CA VAL A 23 -10.52 18.25 -14.28
C VAL A 23 -10.39 18.77 -15.71
N LYS A 24 -9.16 18.90 -16.18
CA LYS A 24 -8.81 19.43 -17.50
C LYS A 24 -7.92 18.46 -18.27
N ASN A 25 -7.72 18.72 -19.53
CA ASN A 25 -6.71 18.10 -20.40
C ASN A 25 -6.79 16.56 -20.49
N LEU A 26 -7.98 15.96 -20.31
CA LEU A 26 -8.18 14.52 -20.45
C LEU A 26 -7.86 14.02 -21.88
N ASP A 27 -7.94 14.87 -22.87
CA ASP A 27 -7.60 14.58 -24.26
C ASP A 27 -6.09 14.40 -24.48
N LYS A 28 -5.26 14.95 -23.59
CA LYS A 28 -3.78 14.84 -23.63
C LYS A 28 -3.25 13.53 -23.04
N LEU A 29 -4.08 12.77 -22.33
CA LEU A 29 -3.63 11.55 -21.68
C LEU A 29 -3.15 10.49 -22.67
N SER A 30 -2.17 9.70 -22.26
CA SER A 30 -1.64 8.58 -23.01
C SER A 30 -2.74 7.62 -23.47
N ARG A 31 -2.73 7.26 -24.77
CA ARG A 31 -3.73 6.38 -25.38
C ARG A 31 -3.28 4.92 -25.39
N PRO A 32 -4.19 3.95 -25.32
CA PRO A 32 -3.85 2.52 -25.37
C PRO A 32 -3.51 2.12 -26.81
N VAL A 33 -2.26 2.29 -27.21
CA VAL A 33 -1.77 2.05 -28.58
C VAL A 33 -0.83 0.86 -28.69
N TYR A 34 -0.37 0.29 -27.57
CA TYR A 34 0.56 -0.82 -27.55
C TYR A 34 -0.11 -2.14 -27.19
N GLU A 35 0.48 -3.25 -27.63
CA GLU A 35 0.24 -4.57 -27.09
C GLU A 35 1.18 -4.82 -25.90
N VAL A 36 0.77 -5.71 -25.00
CA VAL A 36 1.56 -6.09 -23.83
C VAL A 36 2.48 -7.26 -24.20
N GLU A 37 3.77 -7.08 -23.96
CA GLU A 37 4.77 -8.14 -24.01
C GLU A 37 5.20 -8.46 -22.58
N ARG A 38 5.10 -9.73 -22.17
CA ARG A 38 5.43 -10.19 -20.82
C ARG A 38 6.73 -10.98 -20.81
N HIS A 39 7.64 -10.60 -19.93
CA HIS A 39 8.87 -11.31 -19.62
C HIS A 39 8.77 -11.86 -18.20
N GLU A 40 8.52 -13.15 -18.09
CA GLU A 40 8.39 -13.84 -16.80
C GLU A 40 9.76 -14.25 -16.27
N ASP A 41 9.87 -14.29 -14.92
CA ASP A 41 11.03 -14.85 -14.22
C ASP A 41 12.37 -14.21 -14.64
N VAL A 42 12.37 -12.91 -14.85
CA VAL A 42 13.60 -12.13 -15.04
C VAL A 42 14.32 -12.03 -13.70
N TRP A 43 15.64 -12.29 -13.72
CA TRP A 43 16.44 -12.26 -12.50
C TRP A 43 17.29 -10.99 -12.42
N LEU A 44 17.24 -10.34 -11.26
CA LEU A 44 18.12 -9.23 -10.92
C LEU A 44 18.93 -9.58 -9.67
N THR A 45 20.09 -8.97 -9.52
CA THR A 45 20.96 -9.14 -8.35
C THR A 45 20.98 -7.86 -7.55
N LEU A 46 20.62 -7.95 -6.24
CA LEU A 46 20.70 -6.85 -5.30
C LEU A 46 22.16 -6.56 -4.90
N ARG A 47 22.40 -5.40 -4.30
CA ARG A 47 23.74 -4.97 -3.85
C ARG A 47 24.46 -5.94 -2.91
N ASP A 48 23.71 -6.77 -2.18
CA ASP A 48 24.24 -7.78 -1.26
C ASP A 48 24.39 -9.18 -1.88
N GLY A 49 24.14 -9.30 -3.19
CA GLY A 49 24.29 -10.54 -3.97
C GLY A 49 23.05 -11.43 -3.98
N VAL A 50 21.99 -11.12 -3.23
CA VAL A 50 20.72 -11.86 -3.29
C VAL A 50 20.05 -11.61 -4.63
N ARG A 51 19.52 -12.67 -5.26
CA ARG A 51 18.81 -12.54 -6.53
C ARG A 51 17.30 -12.53 -6.32
N LEU A 52 16.66 -11.55 -6.94
CA LEU A 52 15.20 -11.48 -7.00
C LEU A 52 14.69 -11.94 -8.35
N CYS A 53 13.53 -12.59 -8.33
CA CYS A 53 12.78 -12.99 -9.50
C CYS A 53 11.66 -11.97 -9.73
N VAL A 54 11.60 -11.38 -10.92
CA VAL A 54 10.63 -10.33 -11.24
C VAL A 54 9.91 -10.65 -12.55
N ASP A 55 8.66 -10.20 -12.68
CA ASP A 55 7.99 -10.15 -13.97
C ASP A 55 8.03 -8.71 -14.51
N VAL A 56 8.36 -8.61 -15.80
CA VAL A 56 8.44 -7.34 -16.52
C VAL A 56 7.44 -7.35 -17.67
N TYR A 57 6.62 -6.34 -17.73
CA TYR A 57 5.63 -6.12 -18.78
C TYR A 57 6.03 -4.89 -19.59
N LEU A 58 6.20 -5.04 -20.88
CA LEU A 58 6.66 -3.99 -21.77
C LEU A 58 5.61 -3.66 -22.84
N PRO A 59 5.48 -2.38 -23.24
CA PRO A 59 4.70 -2.00 -24.40
C PRO A 59 5.45 -2.42 -25.66
N LYS A 60 4.92 -3.42 -26.38
CA LYS A 60 5.56 -4.03 -27.53
C LYS A 60 5.88 -3.02 -28.62
N GLY A 61 7.15 -2.97 -28.99
CA GLY A 61 7.64 -2.08 -30.05
C GLY A 61 7.74 -0.60 -29.64
N ALA A 62 7.51 -0.25 -28.38
CA ALA A 62 7.85 1.06 -27.87
C ALA A 62 9.39 1.22 -27.78
N GLY A 63 9.88 2.44 -27.87
CA GLY A 63 11.26 2.75 -27.49
C GLY A 63 11.43 2.74 -25.97
N LYS A 64 12.28 3.63 -25.45
CA LYS A 64 12.38 3.83 -24.01
C LYS A 64 11.10 4.46 -23.46
N VAL A 65 10.61 3.94 -22.34
CA VAL A 65 9.38 4.37 -21.67
C VAL A 65 9.58 4.47 -20.17
N PRO A 66 8.78 5.27 -19.45
CA PRO A 66 8.84 5.28 -17.99
C PRO A 66 8.38 3.95 -17.39
N ALA A 67 8.87 3.64 -16.20
CA ALA A 67 8.58 2.42 -15.49
C ALA A 67 7.69 2.63 -14.26
N LEU A 68 6.84 1.66 -13.95
CA LEU A 68 6.06 1.56 -12.73
C LEU A 68 6.48 0.31 -11.96
N VAL A 69 6.97 0.48 -10.74
CA VAL A 69 7.36 -0.61 -9.85
C VAL A 69 6.23 -0.85 -8.84
N SER A 70 5.78 -2.09 -8.76
CA SER A 70 4.73 -2.51 -7.83
C SER A 70 5.31 -3.56 -6.88
N TRP A 71 5.50 -3.19 -5.61
CA TRP A 71 6.22 -3.99 -4.62
C TRP A 71 5.36 -4.44 -3.45
N SER A 72 5.32 -5.75 -3.18
CA SER A 72 4.71 -6.31 -1.97
C SER A 72 5.23 -7.70 -1.64
N ALA A 73 4.97 -8.18 -0.42
CA ALA A 73 5.24 -9.56 0.00
C ALA A 73 4.19 -10.56 -0.51
N TYR A 74 3.22 -10.14 -1.33
CA TYR A 74 2.39 -11.06 -2.10
C TYR A 74 3.17 -11.51 -3.32
N SER A 75 3.15 -12.79 -3.64
CA SER A 75 3.87 -13.29 -4.82
C SER A 75 3.41 -12.61 -6.10
N LYS A 76 4.37 -12.35 -7.01
CA LYS A 76 4.09 -11.87 -8.37
C LYS A 76 3.11 -12.78 -9.12
N GLU A 77 3.10 -14.07 -8.81
CA GLU A 77 2.17 -15.04 -9.39
C GLU A 77 0.72 -14.71 -9.03
N MET A 78 0.46 -14.22 -7.81
CA MET A 78 -0.88 -13.80 -7.40
C MET A 78 -1.36 -12.57 -8.17
N GLN A 79 -0.45 -11.72 -8.62
CA GLN A 79 -0.77 -10.54 -9.41
C GLN A 79 -1.00 -10.85 -10.90
N ASN A 80 -0.76 -12.08 -11.32
CA ASN A 80 -0.85 -12.55 -12.70
C ASN A 80 -2.02 -13.48 -12.99
N ILE A 81 -2.94 -13.66 -12.05
CA ILE A 81 -4.09 -14.53 -12.22
C ILE A 81 -4.93 -14.03 -13.39
N LYS A 82 -5.02 -14.83 -14.46
CA LYS A 82 -5.82 -14.49 -15.63
C LYS A 82 -7.30 -14.41 -15.24
N ARG A 83 -7.94 -13.29 -15.49
CA ARG A 83 -9.38 -13.08 -15.20
C ARG A 83 -10.28 -14.21 -15.68
N GLY A 84 -9.96 -14.89 -16.79
CA GLY A 84 -10.71 -16.03 -17.31
C GLY A 84 -10.60 -17.31 -16.48
N ALA A 85 -9.64 -17.41 -15.54
CA ALA A 85 -9.48 -18.54 -14.64
C ALA A 85 -10.27 -18.40 -13.34
N ILE A 86 -10.84 -17.23 -13.08
CA ILE A 86 -11.59 -16.91 -11.87
C ILE A 86 -13.07 -16.78 -12.24
N PRO A 87 -13.97 -17.48 -11.53
CA PRO A 87 -15.40 -17.33 -11.80
C PRO A 87 -15.82 -15.86 -11.66
N PRO A 88 -16.62 -15.32 -12.58
CA PRO A 88 -17.11 -13.92 -12.49
C PRO A 88 -17.89 -13.62 -11.21
N GLU A 89 -18.33 -14.67 -10.52
CA GLU A 89 -19.07 -14.60 -9.27
C GLU A 89 -18.16 -14.61 -8.02
N SER A 90 -16.86 -14.80 -8.20
CA SER A 90 -15.91 -14.80 -7.08
C SER A 90 -15.69 -13.38 -6.56
N LEU A 91 -16.04 -13.16 -5.30
CA LEU A 91 -15.79 -11.89 -4.61
C LEU A 91 -14.31 -11.72 -4.24
N LEU A 92 -13.57 -12.84 -4.17
CA LEU A 92 -12.18 -12.83 -3.70
C LEU A 92 -11.19 -12.36 -4.77
N PHE A 93 -11.57 -12.45 -6.05
CA PHE A 93 -10.61 -12.30 -7.15
C PHE A 93 -11.12 -11.44 -8.31
N ASP A 94 -12.37 -11.02 -8.32
CA ASP A 94 -12.84 -10.10 -9.35
C ASP A 94 -12.22 -8.73 -9.08
N HIS A 95 -11.03 -8.49 -9.62
CA HIS A 95 -10.22 -7.27 -9.52
C HIS A 95 -9.26 -7.14 -8.34
N SER A 96 -8.94 -8.21 -7.64
CA SER A 96 -8.08 -8.19 -6.46
C SER A 96 -6.57 -8.08 -6.75
N LEU A 97 -6.21 -7.46 -7.85
CA LEU A 97 -4.81 -7.19 -8.16
C LEU A 97 -4.37 -5.89 -7.45
N GLU A 98 -3.89 -6.02 -6.24
CA GLU A 98 -3.38 -4.89 -5.45
C GLU A 98 -2.20 -4.18 -6.14
N ALA A 99 -1.52 -4.88 -7.05
CA ALA A 99 -0.49 -4.30 -7.91
C ALA A 99 -1.01 -3.22 -8.88
N GLY A 100 -2.31 -3.21 -9.18
CA GLY A 100 -2.90 -2.29 -10.16
C GLY A 100 -3.21 -2.95 -11.51
N ASP A 101 -3.79 -2.18 -12.44
CA ASP A 101 -4.18 -2.64 -13.77
C ASP A 101 -2.97 -2.57 -14.73
N ILE A 102 -2.21 -3.66 -14.77
CA ILE A 102 -0.98 -3.79 -15.57
C ILE A 102 -1.26 -3.47 -17.05
N ASP A 103 -2.28 -4.11 -17.62
CA ASP A 103 -2.65 -3.95 -19.02
C ASP A 103 -3.02 -2.49 -19.35
N TYR A 104 -3.69 -1.81 -18.43
CA TYR A 104 -4.10 -0.42 -18.62
C TYR A 104 -2.90 0.49 -18.83
N PHE A 105 -1.87 0.35 -18.00
CA PHE A 105 -0.67 1.20 -18.07
C PHE A 105 0.28 0.79 -19.19
N VAL A 106 0.52 -0.52 -19.35
CA VAL A 106 1.44 -0.99 -20.40
C VAL A 106 0.95 -0.63 -21.79
N LYS A 107 -0.34 -0.81 -22.06
CA LYS A 107 -0.93 -0.38 -23.33
C LYS A 107 -0.81 1.13 -23.62
N ARG A 108 -0.52 1.92 -22.59
CA ARG A 108 -0.32 3.38 -22.65
C ARG A 108 1.14 3.83 -22.60
N GLY A 109 2.07 2.88 -22.82
CA GLY A 109 3.50 3.16 -22.91
C GLY A 109 4.16 3.36 -21.55
N TYR A 110 3.91 2.43 -20.64
CA TYR A 110 4.65 2.24 -19.39
C TYR A 110 5.22 0.83 -19.34
N ALA A 111 6.45 0.68 -18.89
CA ALA A 111 6.94 -0.59 -18.41
C ALA A 111 6.35 -0.86 -17.02
N TYR A 112 6.06 -2.12 -16.69
CA TYR A 112 5.50 -2.48 -15.39
C TYR A 112 6.30 -3.62 -14.78
N ILE A 113 6.73 -3.48 -13.52
CA ILE A 113 7.63 -4.41 -12.86
C ILE A 113 6.99 -4.90 -11.56
N ILE A 114 6.89 -6.22 -11.41
CA ILE A 114 6.38 -6.88 -10.21
C ILE A 114 7.42 -7.89 -9.72
N PRO A 115 8.19 -7.57 -8.69
CA PRO A 115 9.14 -8.49 -8.07
C PRO A 115 8.46 -9.41 -7.06
N ASP A 116 9.02 -10.61 -6.90
CA ASP A 116 8.97 -11.34 -5.65
C ASP A 116 10.04 -10.75 -4.73
N PRO A 117 9.73 -10.22 -3.54
CA PRO A 117 10.75 -9.80 -2.57
C PRO A 117 11.63 -10.96 -2.11
N ARG A 118 12.75 -10.65 -1.44
CA ARG A 118 13.62 -11.69 -0.88
C ARG A 118 12.86 -12.66 0.02
N GLY A 119 13.11 -13.95 -0.14
CA GLY A 119 12.44 -15.02 0.61
C GLY A 119 10.97 -15.23 0.28
N ILE A 120 10.46 -14.56 -0.76
CA ILE A 120 9.09 -14.71 -1.27
C ILE A 120 9.11 -15.36 -2.66
N GLY A 121 8.12 -16.20 -2.96
CA GLY A 121 7.91 -16.79 -4.27
C GLY A 121 9.17 -17.50 -4.79
N LYS A 122 9.71 -17.06 -5.92
CA LYS A 122 10.93 -17.64 -6.53
C LYS A 122 12.22 -16.95 -6.10
N SER A 123 12.15 -15.81 -5.41
CA SER A 123 13.32 -15.04 -4.99
C SER A 123 14.14 -15.74 -3.92
N GLU A 124 15.45 -15.48 -3.94
CA GLU A 124 16.39 -15.97 -2.94
C GLU A 124 16.33 -15.13 -1.64
N GLY A 125 17.09 -15.55 -0.64
CA GLY A 125 17.27 -14.85 0.62
C GLY A 125 16.25 -15.20 1.70
N GLU A 126 16.18 -14.37 2.72
CA GLU A 126 15.33 -14.53 3.89
C GLU A 126 14.29 -13.42 3.98
N TRP A 127 13.06 -13.76 4.31
CA TRP A 127 12.01 -12.78 4.56
C TRP A 127 11.88 -12.48 6.05
N TYR A 128 12.05 -11.22 6.43
CA TYR A 128 12.06 -10.74 7.81
C TYR A 128 10.74 -10.11 8.27
N GLY A 129 9.63 -10.55 7.69
CA GLY A 129 8.33 -9.93 7.93
C GLY A 129 8.15 -8.64 7.12
N VAL A 130 6.98 -8.03 7.28
CA VAL A 130 6.54 -6.90 6.47
C VAL A 130 7.25 -5.60 6.83
N TYR A 131 7.46 -4.73 5.82
CA TYR A 131 7.92 -3.34 5.97
C TYR A 131 9.25 -3.20 6.73
N ASN A 132 10.10 -4.19 6.66
CA ASN A 132 11.37 -4.16 7.39
C ASN A 132 12.44 -3.29 6.68
N PRO A 133 13.48 -2.83 7.39
CA PRO A 133 14.50 -1.96 6.79
C PRO A 133 15.30 -2.59 5.65
N VAL A 134 15.35 -3.93 5.57
CA VAL A 134 16.02 -4.62 4.45
C VAL A 134 15.17 -4.48 3.19
N GLU A 135 13.86 -4.61 3.33
CA GLU A 135 12.91 -4.44 2.24
C GLU A 135 12.99 -3.04 1.60
N MET A 136 13.16 -1.99 2.42
CA MET A 136 13.37 -0.63 1.91
C MET A 136 14.59 -0.52 0.99
N ARG A 137 15.68 -1.18 1.34
CA ARG A 137 16.91 -1.20 0.51
C ARG A 137 16.73 -2.00 -0.77
N ASP A 138 15.97 -3.08 -0.70
CA ASP A 138 15.67 -3.91 -1.87
C ASP A 138 14.80 -3.15 -2.86
N ILE A 139 13.82 -2.37 -2.37
CA ILE A 139 12.99 -1.48 -3.21
C ILE A 139 13.87 -0.46 -3.94
N TYR A 140 14.82 0.17 -3.24
CA TYR A 140 15.79 1.07 -3.86
C TYR A 140 16.53 0.38 -5.02
N ASP A 141 17.06 -0.82 -4.77
CA ASP A 141 17.84 -1.55 -5.77
C ASP A 141 17.01 -1.93 -7.00
N VAL A 142 15.75 -2.30 -6.81
CA VAL A 142 14.85 -2.63 -7.92
C VAL A 142 14.50 -1.38 -8.75
N ILE A 143 14.27 -0.24 -8.10
CA ILE A 143 14.02 1.03 -8.80
C ILE A 143 15.23 1.40 -9.68
N GLU A 144 16.44 1.35 -9.12
CA GLU A 144 17.65 1.69 -9.86
C GLU A 144 17.97 0.66 -10.94
N TRP A 145 17.71 -0.63 -10.70
CA TRP A 145 17.81 -1.66 -11.71
C TRP A 145 16.86 -1.38 -12.89
N ALA A 146 15.60 -1.03 -12.60
CA ALA A 146 14.61 -0.73 -13.64
C ALA A 146 15.03 0.49 -14.47
N ALA A 147 15.54 1.54 -13.83
CA ALA A 147 16.03 2.74 -14.50
C ALA A 147 17.22 2.46 -15.42
N GLY A 148 18.08 1.48 -15.06
CA GLY A 148 19.25 1.08 -15.85
C GLY A 148 18.95 0.17 -17.05
N GLN A 149 17.69 -0.21 -17.28
CA GLN A 149 17.36 -1.10 -18.41
C GLN A 149 17.25 -0.33 -19.73
N ASP A 150 17.60 -1.01 -20.84
CA ASP A 150 17.57 -0.43 -22.20
C ASP A 150 16.17 0.07 -22.62
N TRP A 151 15.11 -0.50 -22.05
CA TRP A 151 13.72 -0.13 -22.32
C TRP A 151 13.22 1.02 -21.45
N CYS A 152 13.97 1.44 -20.42
CA CYS A 152 13.56 2.51 -19.49
C CYS A 152 14.12 3.87 -19.92
N ASP A 153 13.33 4.93 -19.76
CA ASP A 153 13.71 6.32 -20.00
C ASP A 153 14.24 7.02 -18.74
N GLU A 154 14.63 6.24 -17.71
CA GLU A 154 15.14 6.70 -16.40
C GLU A 154 14.08 7.38 -15.51
N ASN A 155 12.81 7.40 -15.90
CA ASN A 155 11.72 7.90 -15.07
C ASN A 155 10.97 6.71 -14.45
N VAL A 156 11.07 6.56 -13.14
CA VAL A 156 10.40 5.48 -12.40
C VAL A 156 9.38 6.04 -11.44
N GLY A 157 8.19 5.44 -11.41
CA GLY A 157 7.17 5.66 -10.39
C GLY A 157 6.89 4.37 -9.63
N MET A 158 6.25 4.47 -8.48
CA MET A 158 5.71 3.30 -7.78
C MET A 158 4.19 3.35 -7.79
N VAL A 159 3.57 2.15 -7.79
CA VAL A 159 2.12 1.99 -7.90
C VAL A 159 1.65 0.84 -7.02
N GLY A 160 0.44 0.94 -6.54
CA GLY A 160 -0.22 -0.16 -5.84
C GLY A 160 -0.97 0.26 -4.58
N TYR A 161 -1.72 -0.69 -4.06
CA TYR A 161 -2.71 -0.54 -3.01
C TYR A 161 -2.28 -1.31 -1.76
N SER A 162 -2.71 -0.91 -0.54
CA SER A 162 -2.50 -1.65 0.70
C SER A 162 -1.00 -1.84 1.01
N TYR A 163 -0.51 -3.06 1.03
CA TYR A 163 0.93 -3.34 1.19
C TYR A 163 1.78 -2.58 0.17
N PHE A 164 1.40 -2.63 -1.09
CA PHE A 164 2.05 -1.88 -2.16
C PHE A 164 2.03 -0.37 -1.89
N GLY A 165 0.97 0.14 -1.24
CA GLY A 165 0.86 1.55 -0.85
C GLY A 165 1.88 1.94 0.21
N ILE A 166 2.04 1.14 1.27
CA ILE A 166 3.04 1.38 2.32
C ILE A 166 4.46 1.34 1.74
N CYS A 167 4.74 0.34 0.91
CA CYS A 167 6.05 0.17 0.29
C CYS A 167 6.46 1.34 -0.61
N GLN A 168 5.51 2.10 -1.16
CA GLN A 168 5.83 3.31 -1.91
C GLN A 168 6.44 4.40 -1.01
N ILE A 169 5.89 4.61 0.19
CA ILE A 169 6.46 5.58 1.14
C ILE A 169 7.84 5.12 1.60
N LEU A 170 7.98 3.83 1.95
CA LEU A 170 9.26 3.26 2.39
C LEU A 170 10.32 3.35 1.28
N GLY A 171 9.94 3.01 0.06
CA GLY A 171 10.81 3.10 -1.12
C GLY A 171 11.23 4.55 -1.40
N ALA A 172 10.28 5.49 -1.35
CA ALA A 172 10.58 6.91 -1.55
C ALA A 172 11.49 7.49 -0.46
N ALA A 173 11.35 7.03 0.79
CA ALA A 173 12.20 7.45 1.89
C ALA A 173 13.66 6.95 1.74
N SER A 174 13.90 5.87 1.00
CA SER A 174 15.26 5.41 0.66
C SER A 174 15.94 6.27 -0.43
N GLN A 175 15.19 7.21 -1.03
CA GLN A 175 15.65 8.22 -1.99
C GLN A 175 16.39 7.69 -3.23
N PRO A 176 15.82 6.73 -3.98
CA PRO A 176 16.44 6.29 -5.22
C PRO A 176 16.38 7.44 -6.26
N PRO A 177 17.52 7.79 -6.90
CA PRO A 177 17.63 8.96 -7.79
C PRO A 177 16.63 8.98 -8.97
N HIS A 178 16.24 7.79 -9.44
CA HIS A 178 15.35 7.68 -10.59
C HIS A 178 13.86 7.59 -10.20
N LEU A 179 13.51 7.53 -8.91
CA LEU A 179 12.12 7.65 -8.49
C LEU A 179 11.63 9.09 -8.64
N LYS A 180 10.56 9.30 -9.42
CA LYS A 180 10.04 10.63 -9.74
C LYS A 180 8.73 10.97 -9.03
N CYS A 181 7.90 9.98 -8.74
CA CYS A 181 6.64 10.18 -8.01
C CYS A 181 6.11 8.87 -7.43
N ILE A 182 5.21 8.99 -6.46
CA ILE A 182 4.48 7.86 -5.88
C ILE A 182 2.99 8.20 -5.76
N MET A 183 2.15 7.15 -5.74
CA MET A 183 0.72 7.27 -5.49
C MET A 183 0.29 6.14 -4.54
N PRO A 184 0.62 6.25 -3.24
CA PRO A 184 0.26 5.24 -2.26
C PRO A 184 -1.24 5.23 -2.00
N CYS A 185 -1.87 4.06 -2.22
CA CYS A 185 -3.29 3.88 -2.01
C CYS A 185 -3.56 3.04 -0.76
N SER A 186 -4.52 3.47 0.07
CA SER A 186 -5.01 2.74 1.27
C SER A 186 -3.90 2.12 2.10
N PHE A 187 -3.10 2.93 2.73
CA PHE A 187 -1.97 2.50 3.55
C PHE A 187 -2.15 2.88 5.02
N VAL A 188 -1.43 2.22 5.89
CA VAL A 188 -1.27 2.59 7.30
C VAL A 188 0.08 3.26 7.49
N ASP A 189 0.11 4.35 8.24
CA ASP A 189 1.33 5.11 8.50
C ASP A 189 1.98 4.79 9.85
N ASP A 190 1.20 4.29 10.80
CA ASP A 190 1.64 3.82 12.13
C ASP A 190 1.41 2.32 12.24
N TYR A 191 2.50 1.55 12.16
CA TYR A 191 2.40 0.11 12.13
C TYR A 191 2.10 -0.49 13.51
N TYR A 192 2.48 0.16 14.60
CA TYR A 192 2.08 -0.23 15.94
C TYR A 192 0.57 -0.14 16.13
N GLN A 193 -0.02 1.00 15.77
CA GLN A 193 -1.46 1.19 15.83
C GLN A 193 -2.24 0.20 14.96
N HIS A 194 -1.61 -0.30 13.90
CA HIS A 194 -2.18 -1.34 13.05
C HIS A 194 -2.11 -2.73 13.69
N GLY A 195 -1.00 -3.04 14.38
CA GLY A 195 -0.77 -4.32 15.05
C GLY A 195 -1.45 -4.44 16.41
N TYR A 196 -1.48 -3.34 17.17
CA TYR A 196 -2.00 -3.29 18.54
C TYR A 196 -3.10 -2.25 18.67
N TYR A 197 -4.32 -2.72 18.63
CA TYR A 197 -5.51 -1.87 18.75
C TYR A 197 -5.79 -1.49 20.20
N GLY A 198 -5.40 -0.26 20.59
CA GLY A 198 -5.55 0.14 21.99
C GLY A 198 -4.78 -0.75 22.96
N GLY A 199 -3.64 -1.30 22.53
CA GLY A 199 -2.80 -2.21 23.31
C GLY A 199 -3.19 -3.69 23.20
N VAL A 200 -4.19 -4.04 22.40
CA VAL A 200 -4.62 -5.44 22.18
C VAL A 200 -4.07 -5.94 20.84
N PRO A 201 -3.33 -7.08 20.82
CA PRO A 201 -2.76 -7.61 19.59
C PRO A 201 -3.85 -8.02 18.59
N SER A 202 -3.68 -7.62 17.34
CA SER A 202 -4.59 -7.96 16.24
C SER A 202 -4.36 -9.39 15.75
N THR A 203 -5.28 -10.29 16.04
CA THR A 203 -5.22 -11.66 15.53
C THR A 203 -5.50 -11.77 14.03
N TYR A 204 -6.20 -10.78 13.45
CA TYR A 204 -6.40 -10.71 12.01
C TYR A 204 -5.07 -10.68 11.25
N MET A 205 -4.13 -9.86 11.71
CA MET A 205 -2.82 -9.74 11.07
C MET A 205 -2.02 -11.04 11.13
N SER A 206 -2.15 -11.84 12.20
CA SER A 206 -1.44 -13.11 12.32
C SER A 206 -1.88 -14.11 11.25
N ILE A 207 -3.18 -14.27 11.09
CA ILE A 207 -3.76 -15.23 10.13
C ILE A 207 -3.40 -14.82 8.70
N TYR A 208 -3.51 -13.52 8.41
CA TYR A 208 -3.24 -13.00 7.07
C TYR A 208 -1.79 -13.23 6.62
N TRP A 209 -0.83 -12.97 7.49
CA TRP A 209 0.59 -13.08 7.14
C TRP A 209 1.15 -14.50 7.22
N GLU A 210 0.48 -15.40 7.91
CA GLU A 210 0.80 -16.84 7.87
C GLU A 210 0.47 -17.51 6.55
N LEU A 211 -0.44 -16.90 5.80
CA LEU A 211 -0.75 -17.30 4.43
C LEU A 211 0.23 -16.69 3.40
N SER A 212 1.21 -15.91 3.86
CA SER A 212 2.24 -15.34 2.97
C SER A 212 3.01 -16.45 2.26
N PRO A 213 3.30 -16.30 0.96
CA PRO A 213 4.10 -17.25 0.19
C PRO A 213 5.60 -17.19 0.52
N ALA A 214 5.95 -16.90 1.77
CA ALA A 214 7.34 -16.84 2.21
C ALA A 214 7.97 -18.23 2.22
N ASN A 215 9.06 -18.39 1.48
CA ASN A 215 9.79 -19.65 1.38
C ASN A 215 10.79 -19.82 2.53
N ASN A 216 11.32 -18.72 3.02
CA ASN A 216 12.34 -18.71 4.08
C ASN A 216 12.06 -17.56 5.06
N PRO A 217 10.99 -17.66 5.86
CA PRO A 217 10.65 -16.64 6.84
C PRO A 217 11.56 -16.74 8.07
N VAL A 218 12.12 -15.61 8.49
CA VAL A 218 12.95 -15.49 9.69
C VAL A 218 12.42 -14.34 10.55
N PRO A 219 12.18 -14.54 11.86
CA PRO A 219 11.79 -13.46 12.74
C PRO A 219 12.83 -12.32 12.73
N TRP A 220 12.37 -11.09 12.59
CA TRP A 220 13.24 -9.92 12.65
C TRP A 220 13.98 -9.81 13.98
N SER A 221 13.34 -10.22 15.08
CA SER A 221 13.95 -10.25 16.40
C SER A 221 15.21 -11.11 16.45
N ILE A 222 15.26 -12.22 15.70
CA ILE A 222 16.47 -13.04 15.61
C ILE A 222 17.60 -12.27 14.93
N LYS A 223 17.30 -11.53 13.86
CA LYS A 223 18.25 -10.69 13.17
C LYS A 223 18.77 -9.53 14.04
N MET A 224 17.87 -8.94 14.86
CA MET A 224 18.23 -7.82 15.75
C MET A 224 19.02 -8.26 16.97
N TYR A 225 18.62 -9.35 17.61
CA TYR A 225 19.09 -9.68 18.96
C TYR A 225 19.83 -11.02 19.05
N GLY A 226 19.74 -11.87 18.03
CA GLY A 226 20.26 -13.23 18.04
C GLY A 226 19.32 -14.24 18.73
N GLU A 227 19.54 -15.52 18.47
CA GLU A 227 18.64 -16.61 18.88
C GLU A 227 18.48 -16.71 20.40
N GLU A 228 19.57 -16.63 21.15
CA GLU A 228 19.51 -16.82 22.61
C GLU A 228 18.70 -15.70 23.27
N LYS A 229 18.87 -14.45 22.82
CA LYS A 229 18.08 -13.33 23.34
C LYS A 229 16.59 -13.49 23.01
N VAL A 230 16.26 -13.97 21.82
CA VAL A 230 14.87 -14.23 21.44
C VAL A 230 14.25 -15.31 22.31
N LYS A 231 14.97 -16.39 22.62
CA LYS A 231 14.49 -17.43 23.58
C LYS A 231 14.22 -16.86 24.98
N GLU A 232 15.07 -15.96 25.47
CA GLU A 232 14.83 -15.25 26.73
C GLU A 232 13.57 -14.39 26.66
N MET A 233 13.39 -13.65 25.57
CA MET A 233 12.18 -12.81 25.35
C MET A 233 10.92 -13.66 25.30
N MET A 234 10.93 -14.81 24.62
CA MET A 234 9.82 -15.78 24.58
C MET A 234 9.47 -16.27 25.98
N ALA A 235 10.46 -16.67 26.76
CA ALA A 235 10.27 -17.12 28.14
C ALA A 235 9.71 -16.03 29.06
N GLU A 236 10.14 -14.77 28.85
CA GLU A 236 9.62 -13.63 29.61
C GLU A 236 8.17 -13.34 29.26
N ARG A 237 7.80 -13.37 27.98
CA ARG A 237 6.41 -13.18 27.53
C ARG A 237 5.44 -14.22 28.10
N LEU A 238 5.89 -15.46 28.30
CA LEU A 238 5.08 -16.52 28.90
C LEU A 238 4.77 -16.31 30.39
N LYS A 239 5.45 -15.39 31.09
CA LYS A 239 5.11 -15.00 32.46
C LYS A 239 3.86 -14.11 32.52
N ASP A 240 3.50 -13.49 31.41
CA ASP A 240 2.25 -12.71 31.29
C ASP A 240 1.05 -13.67 31.30
N PRO A 241 0.12 -13.56 32.27
CA PRO A 241 -1.03 -14.44 32.36
C PRO A 241 -1.89 -14.45 31.08
N ASP A 242 -2.03 -13.32 30.41
CA ASP A 242 -2.85 -13.22 29.19
C ASP A 242 -2.23 -13.98 28.02
N MET A 243 -0.89 -14.08 27.99
CA MET A 243 -0.19 -14.93 27.03
C MET A 243 -0.28 -16.41 27.40
N ALA A 244 -0.12 -16.74 28.67
CA ALA A 244 -0.09 -18.12 29.15
C ALA A 244 -1.44 -18.84 29.05
N VAL A 245 -2.57 -18.14 29.18
CA VAL A 245 -3.92 -18.74 29.06
C VAL A 245 -4.37 -18.94 27.61
N ASN A 246 -3.75 -18.28 26.66
CA ASN A 246 -4.08 -18.41 25.24
C ASN A 246 -3.24 -19.52 24.60
N SER A 247 -3.88 -20.65 24.27
CA SER A 247 -3.19 -21.81 23.71
C SER A 247 -2.46 -21.53 22.40
N TYR A 248 -2.97 -20.59 21.60
CA TYR A 248 -2.33 -20.17 20.35
C TYR A 248 -1.04 -19.38 20.59
N PHE A 249 -1.09 -18.40 21.50
CA PHE A 249 0.10 -17.61 21.87
C PHE A 249 1.14 -18.48 22.57
N THR A 250 0.69 -19.34 23.48
CA THR A 250 1.59 -20.31 24.15
C THR A 250 2.30 -21.19 23.13
N LYS A 251 1.58 -21.70 22.13
CA LYS A 251 2.20 -22.52 21.07
C LYS A 251 3.28 -21.76 20.31
N ILE A 252 3.03 -20.51 19.94
CA ILE A 252 4.01 -19.69 19.25
C ILE A 252 5.24 -19.46 20.15
N LEU A 253 5.01 -19.04 21.39
CA LEU A 253 6.08 -18.70 22.34
C LEU A 253 6.84 -19.91 22.91
N THR A 254 6.40 -21.15 22.65
CA THR A 254 7.10 -22.37 23.09
C THR A 254 7.70 -23.19 21.95
N THR A 255 7.47 -22.78 20.69
CA THR A 255 7.99 -23.51 19.51
C THR A 255 9.36 -22.98 19.12
N TRP A 256 10.37 -23.86 19.10
CA TRP A 256 11.71 -23.57 18.63
C TRP A 256 12.26 -24.68 17.71
N PRO A 257 12.94 -24.39 16.60
CA PRO A 257 13.01 -23.07 15.97
C PRO A 257 11.63 -22.59 15.49
N PRO A 258 11.40 -21.27 15.38
CA PRO A 258 10.14 -20.72 14.89
C PRO A 258 10.01 -21.03 13.39
N LYS A 259 9.24 -22.07 13.07
CA LYS A 259 9.00 -22.49 11.67
C LYS A 259 7.70 -21.92 11.09
N TYR A 260 6.77 -21.68 12.00
CA TYR A 260 5.44 -21.18 11.67
C TYR A 260 5.21 -19.92 12.49
N HIS A 261 4.45 -18.98 11.96
CA HIS A 261 4.11 -17.75 12.67
C HIS A 261 5.32 -16.86 13.02
N THR A 262 6.37 -16.89 12.19
CA THR A 262 7.61 -16.13 12.45
C THR A 262 7.34 -14.65 12.61
N PHE A 263 6.46 -14.12 11.79
CA PHE A 263 6.02 -12.74 11.84
C PHE A 263 5.20 -12.44 13.11
N TYR A 264 4.29 -13.34 13.50
CA TYR A 264 3.47 -13.12 14.69
C TYR A 264 4.25 -13.34 15.99
N LEU A 265 5.31 -14.14 15.95
CA LEU A 265 6.27 -14.19 17.06
C LEU A 265 6.83 -12.81 17.35
N ASP A 266 7.31 -12.10 16.32
CA ASP A 266 7.80 -10.73 16.48
C ASP A 266 6.75 -9.78 17.09
N TYR A 267 5.49 -9.90 16.69
CA TYR A 267 4.38 -9.17 17.30
C TYR A 267 4.27 -9.43 18.80
N LEU A 268 4.25 -10.68 19.20
CA LEU A 268 4.13 -11.04 20.61
C LEU A 268 5.34 -10.60 21.45
N LEU A 269 6.53 -10.56 20.83
CA LEU A 269 7.76 -10.12 21.50
C LEU A 269 7.84 -8.61 21.67
N HIS A 270 7.07 -7.83 20.90
CA HIS A 270 7.10 -6.36 20.92
C HIS A 270 5.72 -5.76 21.27
N PRO A 271 5.23 -5.97 22.53
CA PRO A 271 3.88 -5.51 22.92
C PRO A 271 3.75 -4.00 23.08
N LEU A 272 4.85 -3.27 23.14
CA LEU A 272 4.89 -1.81 23.29
C LEU A 272 5.41 -1.17 22.01
N ASP A 273 4.96 0.05 21.74
CA ASP A 273 5.53 0.87 20.68
C ASP A 273 7.01 1.15 20.95
N GLY A 274 7.83 0.85 19.96
CA GLY A 274 9.27 0.98 20.06
C GLY A 274 9.95 0.74 18.73
N GLU A 275 11.28 0.52 18.77
CA GLU A 275 12.13 0.44 17.60
C GLU A 275 11.63 -0.54 16.54
N TYR A 276 11.14 -1.72 16.96
CA TYR A 276 10.58 -2.72 16.03
C TYR A 276 9.46 -2.15 15.14
N TRP A 277 8.54 -1.37 15.74
CA TRP A 277 7.40 -0.78 15.05
C TRP A 277 7.78 0.48 14.28
N GLN A 278 8.61 1.32 14.90
CA GLN A 278 9.03 2.60 14.35
C GLN A 278 9.81 2.44 13.04
N GLN A 279 10.67 1.41 12.94
CA GLN A 279 11.40 1.07 11.72
C GLN A 279 10.49 0.70 10.55
N ARG A 280 9.21 0.36 10.80
CA ARG A 280 8.21 -0.09 9.84
C ARG A 280 7.12 0.94 9.57
N SER A 281 7.13 2.03 10.30
CA SER A 281 6.06 3.03 10.28
C SER A 281 6.42 4.19 9.37
N ALA A 282 5.60 4.43 8.36
CA ALA A 282 5.81 5.49 7.38
C ALA A 282 5.81 6.88 8.04
N ASN A 283 5.04 7.07 9.12
CA ASN A 283 5.00 8.34 9.87
C ASN A 283 6.31 8.71 10.55
N GLN A 284 7.27 7.79 10.67
CA GLN A 284 8.59 8.07 11.23
C GLN A 284 9.56 8.68 10.20
N ILE A 285 9.27 8.55 8.91
CA ILE A 285 10.21 8.82 7.82
C ILE A 285 9.68 9.78 6.75
N TYR A 286 8.60 10.52 7.02
CA TYR A 286 8.02 11.46 6.07
C TYR A 286 8.99 12.54 5.62
N ASP A 287 9.90 12.98 6.50
CA ASP A 287 10.96 13.95 6.19
C ASP A 287 11.99 13.43 5.17
N GLN A 288 12.07 12.11 5.00
CA GLN A 288 12.97 11.48 4.03
C GLN A 288 12.34 11.38 2.62
N VAL A 289 11.03 11.48 2.50
CA VAL A 289 10.35 11.47 1.19
C VAL A 289 10.62 12.77 0.45
N LYS A 290 11.19 12.69 -0.77
CA LYS A 290 11.61 13.85 -1.57
C LYS A 290 10.94 13.95 -2.94
N VAL A 291 10.02 13.04 -3.23
CA VAL A 291 9.28 12.99 -4.50
C VAL A 291 7.83 13.38 -4.30
N PRO A 292 7.13 13.85 -5.35
CA PRO A 292 5.70 14.14 -5.31
C PRO A 292 4.87 12.94 -4.87
N VAL A 293 3.84 13.20 -4.04
CA VAL A 293 2.99 12.18 -3.43
C VAL A 293 1.52 12.44 -3.68
N TYR A 294 0.82 11.48 -4.27
CA TYR A 294 -0.64 11.49 -4.31
C TYR A 294 -1.20 10.44 -3.34
N LEU A 295 -1.57 10.87 -2.15
CA LEU A 295 -2.19 10.02 -1.13
C LEU A 295 -3.61 9.66 -1.54
N HIS A 296 -3.95 8.39 -1.57
CA HIS A 296 -5.28 7.97 -1.99
C HIS A 296 -5.87 6.87 -1.11
N CYS A 297 -7.18 6.90 -0.89
CA CYS A 297 -7.93 5.81 -0.26
C CYS A 297 -9.40 5.81 -0.66
N ALA A 298 -10.14 4.80 -0.18
CA ALA A 298 -11.61 4.82 -0.17
C ALA A 298 -12.12 5.00 1.27
N TRP A 299 -13.36 5.41 1.45
CA TRP A 299 -14.04 5.34 2.73
C TRP A 299 -14.28 3.87 3.10
N SER A 300 -13.36 3.33 3.87
CA SER A 300 -13.42 1.93 4.30
C SER A 300 -14.19 1.77 5.59
N PRO A 301 -15.02 0.73 5.73
CA PRO A 301 -15.59 0.36 7.04
C PRO A 301 -14.51 -0.01 8.06
N LEU A 302 -13.29 -0.33 7.63
CA LEU A 302 -12.17 -0.53 8.52
C LEU A 302 -11.60 0.79 9.09
N GLY A 303 -12.11 1.96 8.65
CA GLY A 303 -11.95 3.31 9.24
C GLY A 303 -10.53 3.83 9.47
N ARG A 304 -9.58 2.91 9.65
CA ARG A 304 -8.20 3.17 10.06
C ARG A 304 -7.26 3.46 8.91
N TRP A 305 -7.63 3.01 7.72
CA TRP A 305 -6.83 3.15 6.51
C TRP A 305 -7.08 4.49 5.83
N SER A 306 -8.18 5.15 6.21
CA SER A 306 -8.51 6.47 5.68
C SER A 306 -7.97 7.61 6.55
N ALA A 307 -7.95 7.44 7.89
CA ALA A 307 -7.49 8.49 8.80
C ALA A 307 -6.00 8.85 8.62
N PRO A 308 -5.07 7.90 8.46
CA PRO A 308 -3.65 8.19 8.31
C PRO A 308 -3.32 9.10 7.15
N ILE A 309 -4.03 8.99 6.01
CA ILE A 309 -3.73 9.84 4.85
C ILE A 309 -4.05 11.30 5.06
N PHE A 310 -5.08 11.63 5.87
CA PHE A 310 -5.35 13.02 6.27
C PHE A 310 -4.26 13.54 7.20
N THR A 311 -3.75 12.69 8.11
CA THR A 311 -2.62 13.02 8.98
C THR A 311 -1.36 13.24 8.15
N ALA A 312 -1.03 12.33 7.25
CA ALA A 312 0.12 12.44 6.35
C ALA A 312 0.03 13.70 5.46
N MET A 313 -1.16 14.03 4.96
CA MET A 313 -1.36 15.23 4.15
C MET A 313 -1.06 16.52 4.92
N ASN A 314 -1.36 16.54 6.23
CA ASN A 314 -1.14 17.69 7.10
C ASN A 314 0.23 17.66 7.81
N ASP A 315 1.00 16.59 7.67
CA ASP A 315 2.32 16.50 8.27
C ASP A 315 3.30 17.41 7.52
N GLU A 316 3.87 18.38 8.24
CA GLU A 316 4.82 19.35 7.69
C GLU A 316 6.15 18.70 7.26
N ARG A 317 6.48 17.53 7.80
CA ARG A 317 7.68 16.77 7.43
C ARG A 317 7.57 16.20 6.01
N LEU A 318 6.34 15.88 5.55
CA LEU A 318 6.07 15.51 4.16
C LEU A 318 5.97 16.79 3.30
N ASN A 319 7.10 17.45 3.14
CA ASN A 319 7.20 18.74 2.46
C ASN A 319 7.57 18.58 0.97
N VAL A 320 6.64 18.04 0.19
CA VAL A 320 6.75 17.80 -1.25
C VAL A 320 5.45 18.22 -1.94
N PRO A 321 5.42 18.37 -3.28
CA PRO A 321 4.14 18.46 -3.98
C PRO A 321 3.26 17.28 -3.63
N LYS A 322 2.11 17.54 -3.01
CA LYS A 322 1.24 16.47 -2.52
C LYS A 322 -0.23 16.75 -2.74
N ARG A 323 -1.01 15.69 -2.88
CA ARG A 323 -2.45 15.72 -3.07
C ARG A 323 -3.11 14.60 -2.27
N LEU A 324 -4.41 14.75 -2.01
CA LEU A 324 -5.22 13.72 -1.37
C LEU A 324 -6.48 13.45 -2.18
N GLY A 325 -6.75 12.17 -2.43
CA GLY A 325 -7.98 11.68 -3.02
C GLY A 325 -8.68 10.66 -2.13
N VAL A 326 -9.98 10.77 -1.95
CA VAL A 326 -10.79 9.78 -1.23
C VAL A 326 -12.02 9.42 -2.06
N LEU A 327 -12.13 8.13 -2.40
CA LEU A 327 -13.29 7.61 -3.12
C LEU A 327 -14.46 7.26 -2.19
N GLU A 328 -15.66 7.27 -2.77
CA GLU A 328 -16.80 6.57 -2.19
C GLU A 328 -16.63 5.07 -2.43
N GLY A 329 -16.93 4.27 -1.43
CA GLY A 329 -16.99 2.83 -1.58
C GLY A 329 -16.30 2.08 -0.48
N TYR A 330 -16.35 0.78 -0.65
CA TYR A 330 -15.73 -0.20 0.21
C TYR A 330 -14.24 -0.25 -0.11
N ASP A 331 -13.42 -0.38 0.90
CA ASP A 331 -12.02 -0.71 0.77
C ASP A 331 -11.88 -2.19 0.38
N GLY A 332 -12.62 -2.58 -0.63
CA GLY A 332 -12.49 -3.89 -1.25
C GLY A 332 -11.34 -3.85 -2.22
N LEU A 333 -10.66 -4.94 -2.35
CA LEU A 333 -9.51 -5.15 -3.22
C LEU A 333 -9.76 -4.77 -4.70
N GLU A 334 -11.01 -4.49 -5.05
CA GLU A 334 -11.43 -4.24 -6.43
C GLU A 334 -11.51 -2.80 -6.85
N LEU A 335 -11.79 -1.91 -5.89
CA LEU A 335 -12.45 -0.67 -6.20
C LEU A 335 -11.53 0.49 -6.55
N PRO A 336 -10.39 0.69 -5.87
CA PRO A 336 -9.55 1.84 -6.12
C PRO A 336 -9.02 1.87 -7.56
N TYR A 337 -8.68 0.71 -8.12
CA TYR A 337 -7.94 0.68 -9.38
C TYR A 337 -8.78 0.98 -10.60
N ARG A 338 -9.98 0.40 -10.76
CA ARG A 338 -10.83 0.70 -11.92
C ARG A 338 -11.30 2.14 -11.94
N ALA A 339 -11.80 2.60 -10.81
CA ALA A 339 -12.26 3.97 -10.66
C ALA A 339 -11.11 4.99 -10.70
N LEU A 340 -9.87 4.53 -10.38
CA LEU A 340 -8.68 5.39 -10.28
C LEU A 340 -7.74 5.28 -11.46
N ASN A 341 -7.89 4.31 -12.36
CA ASN A 341 -6.94 4.14 -13.47
C ASN A 341 -6.68 5.45 -14.22
N GLU A 342 -7.73 6.22 -14.51
CA GLU A 342 -7.57 7.50 -15.19
C GLU A 342 -6.91 8.56 -14.29
N GLU A 343 -7.22 8.60 -12.99
CA GLU A 343 -6.57 9.48 -12.03
C GLU A 343 -5.08 9.13 -11.85
N CYS A 344 -4.79 7.83 -11.72
CA CYS A 344 -3.41 7.35 -11.70
C CYS A 344 -2.67 7.75 -12.99
N LEU A 345 -3.31 7.55 -14.15
CA LEU A 345 -2.72 7.92 -15.43
C LEU A 345 -2.43 9.42 -15.53
N ARG A 346 -3.33 10.28 -15.06
CA ARG A 346 -3.13 11.73 -15.00
C ARG A 346 -1.90 12.08 -14.15
N TRP A 347 -1.72 11.39 -13.00
CA TRP A 347 -0.59 11.58 -12.12
C TRP A 347 0.71 11.14 -12.75
N TYR A 348 0.77 9.92 -13.31
CA TYR A 348 1.99 9.39 -13.91
C TYR A 348 2.32 10.06 -15.25
N ASP A 349 1.35 10.36 -16.10
CA ASP A 349 1.60 11.12 -17.33
C ASP A 349 2.20 12.51 -17.02
N HIS A 350 1.75 13.16 -15.93
CA HIS A 350 2.31 14.43 -15.49
C HIS A 350 3.77 14.31 -15.06
N TRP A 351 4.04 13.42 -14.09
CA TRP A 351 5.36 13.35 -13.43
C TRP A 351 6.39 12.53 -14.17
N LEU A 352 5.99 11.51 -14.92
CA LEU A 352 6.90 10.61 -15.61
C LEU A 352 7.07 10.95 -17.10
N LYS A 353 6.05 11.53 -17.73
CA LYS A 353 6.09 11.88 -19.17
C LYS A 353 6.07 13.39 -19.44
N GLY A 354 5.96 14.22 -18.42
CA GLY A 354 5.92 15.68 -18.56
C GLY A 354 4.65 16.20 -19.25
N VAL A 355 3.57 15.42 -19.27
CA VAL A 355 2.30 15.85 -19.88
C VAL A 355 1.60 16.84 -18.97
N ASP A 356 1.17 17.96 -19.49
CA ASP A 356 0.29 18.88 -18.78
C ASP A 356 -1.13 18.28 -18.68
N THR A 357 -1.38 17.51 -17.63
CA THR A 357 -2.68 16.88 -17.35
C THR A 357 -3.62 17.77 -16.56
N GLY A 358 -3.14 18.91 -16.08
CA GLY A 358 -3.88 19.83 -15.22
C GLY A 358 -4.10 19.32 -13.80
N ILE A 359 -3.53 18.17 -13.43
CA ILE A 359 -3.77 17.54 -12.12
C ILE A 359 -3.23 18.40 -10.96
N MET A 360 -2.14 19.14 -11.17
CA MET A 360 -1.55 20.01 -10.14
C MET A 360 -2.26 21.36 -9.99
N ASP A 361 -3.18 21.70 -10.90
CA ASP A 361 -3.99 22.93 -10.83
C ASP A 361 -5.27 22.74 -10.02
N GLU A 362 -5.61 21.49 -9.68
CA GLU A 362 -6.79 21.17 -8.89
C GLU A 362 -6.57 21.49 -7.40
N PRO A 363 -7.65 21.74 -6.63
CA PRO A 363 -7.57 21.81 -5.18
C PRO A 363 -6.90 20.60 -4.55
N LEU A 364 -6.14 20.80 -3.47
CA LEU A 364 -5.27 19.79 -2.87
C LEU A 364 -6.01 18.53 -2.37
N TYR A 365 -7.26 18.70 -1.96
CA TYR A 365 -8.10 17.64 -1.41
C TYR A 365 -9.28 17.37 -2.34
N LYS A 366 -9.45 16.13 -2.73
CA LYS A 366 -10.57 15.63 -3.51
C LYS A 366 -11.17 14.46 -2.78
N PHE A 367 -12.37 14.59 -2.25
CA PHE A 367 -12.99 13.52 -1.51
C PHE A 367 -14.49 13.41 -1.75
N THR A 368 -14.99 12.20 -1.73
CA THR A 368 -16.41 11.91 -1.81
C THR A 368 -17.05 12.11 -0.46
N VAL A 369 -18.10 12.90 -0.41
CA VAL A 369 -19.00 12.99 0.75
C VAL A 369 -20.13 12.01 0.51
N LEU A 370 -20.28 11.01 1.40
CA LEU A 370 -21.30 9.98 1.28
C LEU A 370 -22.68 10.59 1.06
N ASN A 371 -23.40 10.08 0.06
CA ASN A 371 -24.72 10.56 -0.37
C ASN A 371 -24.77 12.02 -0.87
N SER A 372 -23.63 12.67 -1.10
CA SER A 372 -23.58 14.09 -1.50
C SER A 372 -22.70 14.39 -2.71
N GLY A 373 -21.84 13.43 -3.12
CA GLY A 373 -20.93 13.58 -4.25
C GLY A 373 -19.53 14.10 -3.87
N VAL A 374 -18.73 14.42 -4.88
CA VAL A 374 -17.31 14.77 -4.72
C VAL A 374 -17.16 16.25 -4.35
N ARG A 375 -16.27 16.51 -3.40
CA ARG A 375 -15.83 17.86 -3.01
C ARG A 375 -14.36 18.07 -3.32
N TYR A 376 -14.03 19.29 -3.66
CA TYR A 376 -12.69 19.78 -3.88
C TYR A 376 -12.42 20.90 -2.88
N GLU A 377 -11.36 20.78 -2.09
CA GLU A 377 -11.00 21.71 -1.01
C GLU A 377 -9.49 21.97 -1.01
N ASN A 378 -9.09 23.13 -0.52
CA ASN A 378 -7.67 23.50 -0.45
C ASN A 378 -7.04 23.26 0.91
N GLU A 379 -7.85 22.88 1.91
CA GLU A 379 -7.41 22.70 3.29
C GLU A 379 -8.22 21.61 4.01
N TRP A 380 -7.62 21.01 5.03
CA TRP A 380 -8.27 20.12 5.96
C TRP A 380 -7.62 20.22 7.36
N PRO A 381 -8.37 20.39 8.49
CA PRO A 381 -9.84 20.61 8.52
C PRO A 381 -10.24 21.90 7.80
N LEU A 382 -11.48 21.94 7.31
CA LEU A 382 -11.97 23.12 6.58
C LEU A 382 -12.05 24.33 7.53
N ALA A 383 -11.63 25.53 7.08
CA ALA A 383 -11.69 26.75 7.88
C ALA A 383 -13.11 27.05 8.41
N ARG A 384 -14.15 26.62 7.68
CA ARG A 384 -15.56 26.74 8.09
C ARG A 384 -16.04 25.67 9.08
N THR A 385 -15.16 24.77 9.55
CA THR A 385 -15.53 23.71 10.50
C THR A 385 -15.87 24.30 11.86
N GLU A 386 -17.07 24.03 12.34
CA GLU A 386 -17.50 24.35 13.69
C GLU A 386 -17.40 23.11 14.59
N TRP A 387 -16.45 23.13 15.52
CA TRP A 387 -16.28 22.05 16.49
C TRP A 387 -17.29 22.13 17.59
N LYS A 388 -18.18 21.14 17.73
CA LYS A 388 -19.23 21.08 18.74
C LYS A 388 -19.10 19.81 19.56
N LYS A 389 -19.29 19.95 20.91
CA LYS A 389 -19.27 18.78 21.79
C LYS A 389 -20.63 18.10 21.77
N LEU A 390 -20.59 16.79 21.57
CA LEU A 390 -21.74 15.90 21.63
C LEU A 390 -21.48 14.88 22.75
N TYR A 391 -22.37 14.84 23.75
CA TYR A 391 -22.18 14.01 24.94
C TYR A 391 -22.88 12.66 24.77
N LEU A 392 -22.13 11.59 25.04
CA LEU A 392 -22.69 10.24 25.14
C LEU A 392 -23.56 10.14 26.38
N ARG A 393 -24.74 9.54 26.24
CA ARG A 393 -25.71 9.31 27.30
C ARG A 393 -26.13 7.87 27.38
N SER A 394 -26.69 7.46 28.50
CA SER A 394 -27.29 6.16 28.71
C SER A 394 -28.32 5.83 27.60
N PHE A 395 -28.48 4.56 27.33
CA PHE A 395 -29.44 4.03 26.33
C PHE A 395 -29.18 4.49 24.87
N GLY A 396 -27.90 4.63 24.50
CA GLY A 396 -27.50 4.94 23.12
C GLY A 396 -27.93 6.34 22.64
N ARG A 397 -28.09 7.31 23.53
CA ARG A 397 -28.46 8.68 23.19
C ARG A 397 -27.22 9.58 23.09
N LEU A 398 -27.30 10.56 22.18
CA LEU A 398 -26.37 11.69 22.09
C LEU A 398 -27.12 12.99 22.41
N ARG A 399 -26.46 13.89 23.17
CA ARG A 399 -27.00 15.18 23.56
C ARG A 399 -25.99 16.29 23.40
N TRP A 400 -26.48 17.48 23.13
CA TRP A 400 -25.68 18.72 23.09
C TRP A 400 -25.34 19.28 24.46
N ASP A 401 -26.21 19.04 25.46
CA ASP A 401 -26.07 19.48 26.83
C ASP A 401 -25.30 18.44 27.67
N ARG A 402 -24.42 18.93 28.51
CA ARG A 402 -23.80 18.13 29.56
C ARG A 402 -24.85 17.82 30.62
N GLU A 403 -24.88 16.59 31.17
CA GLU A 403 -25.70 16.33 32.35
C GLU A 403 -25.20 17.17 33.52
N PRO A 404 -26.09 17.69 34.35
CA PRO A 404 -25.68 18.21 35.66
C PRO A 404 -25.01 17.06 36.43
N ASP A 405 -23.91 17.39 37.10
CA ASP A 405 -23.15 16.46 37.95
C ASP A 405 -24.03 15.93 39.07
#